data_2acbdb5f10dac33e687580dea5f6c456
#
_entry.id   2acbdb5f10dac33e687580dea5f6c456
#
_cell.length_a   1.000
_cell.length_b   1.000
_cell.length_c   1.000
_cell.angle_alpha   90.00
_cell.angle_beta   90.00
_cell.angle_gamma   90.00
#
_symmetry.space_group_name_H-M   'P 1'
#
loop_
_entity.id
_entity.type
_entity.pdbx_description
1 polymer ?
#
loop_
_entity_poly.entity_id
_entity_poly.type
_entity_poly.pdbx_seq_one_letter_code
_entity_poly.pdbx_strand_id
1 'polypeptide(L)'
;ELTTAQRQGRLHRNFQGYSTYAECDLLAFGVSAIGKVGPTYAQNVKTLDEYYDILDTGRLPVLRGIELTPDDLLRRSIIQALMCHFELSIESIEIAHLIDFKTYFASEIADLRDMEKGGLLQIDEQWITVLPAGRMLVRAIAMVFDRYLRSDRERTRYSKVI
;
A
#
# COMPACT_ATOMS: atom_id res chain seq x y z
N GLU A 1 17.34 -9.73 10.40
CA GLU A 1 16.94 -10.04 9.03
C GLU A 1 16.14 -8.88 8.41
N LEU A 2 15.01 -8.44 9.01
CA LEU A 2 14.18 -7.34 8.47
C LEU A 2 14.93 -6.02 8.33
N THR A 3 15.75 -5.64 9.33
CA THR A 3 16.57 -4.42 9.26
C THR A 3 17.60 -4.46 8.13
N THR A 4 18.18 -5.64 7.88
CA THR A 4 19.10 -5.85 6.75
C THR A 4 18.37 -5.73 5.43
N ALA A 5 17.18 -6.34 5.32
CA ALA A 5 16.33 -6.25 4.14
C ALA A 5 15.90 -4.80 3.85
N GLN A 6 15.57 -4.01 4.91
CA GLN A 6 15.25 -2.60 4.77
C GLN A 6 16.42 -1.81 4.18
N ARG A 7 17.62 -1.97 4.75
CA ARG A 7 18.83 -1.28 4.26
C ARG A 7 19.21 -1.65 2.82
N GLN A 8 18.78 -2.82 2.36
CA GLN A 8 19.02 -3.35 1.02
C GLN A 8 17.87 -3.08 0.04
N GLY A 9 16.85 -2.30 0.43
CA GLY A 9 15.69 -2.01 -0.41
C GLY A 9 14.77 -3.22 -0.67
N ARG A 10 14.90 -4.32 0.10
CA ARG A 10 14.17 -5.57 -0.10
C ARG A 10 13.05 -5.81 0.90
N LEU A 11 12.82 -4.88 1.82
CA LEU A 11 11.72 -4.99 2.77
C LEU A 11 10.41 -4.77 2.05
N HIS A 12 9.45 -5.63 2.30
CA HIS A 12 8.10 -5.55 1.77
C HIS A 12 7.07 -5.65 2.91
N ARG A 13 5.88 -5.12 2.70
CA ARG A 13 4.77 -5.24 3.63
C ARG A 13 3.55 -5.85 2.94
N ASN A 14 2.96 -6.84 3.58
CA ASN A 14 1.72 -7.48 3.16
C ASN A 14 0.70 -7.52 4.31
N PHE A 15 -0.41 -8.24 4.16
CA PHE A 15 -1.45 -8.35 5.18
C PHE A 15 -1.02 -9.13 6.44
N GLN A 16 0.08 -9.87 6.38
CA GLN A 16 0.68 -10.59 7.51
C GLN A 16 1.73 -9.76 8.26
N GLY A 17 2.18 -8.64 7.68
CA GLY A 17 3.21 -7.79 8.25
C GLY A 17 4.39 -7.55 7.30
N TYR A 18 5.59 -7.38 7.85
CA TYR A 18 6.79 -7.18 7.05
C TYR A 18 7.41 -8.51 6.61
N SER A 19 7.88 -8.54 5.36
CA SER A 19 8.48 -9.71 4.72
C SER A 19 9.71 -9.32 3.90
N THR A 20 10.57 -10.28 3.64
CA THR A 20 11.71 -10.15 2.70
C THR A 20 11.39 -10.75 1.32
N TYR A 21 10.16 -11.22 1.12
CA TYR A 21 9.67 -11.87 -0.10
C TYR A 21 8.69 -10.98 -0.86
N ALA A 22 9.21 -9.92 -1.49
CA ALA A 22 8.39 -8.90 -2.17
C ALA A 22 7.63 -9.46 -3.38
N GLU A 23 8.29 -10.33 -4.15
CA GLU A 23 7.79 -10.87 -5.42
C GLU A 23 6.90 -12.12 -5.27
N CYS A 24 6.72 -12.63 -4.04
CA CYS A 24 5.93 -13.83 -3.82
C CYS A 24 4.42 -13.52 -3.76
N ASP A 25 3.64 -14.45 -4.27
CA ASP A 25 2.21 -14.52 -3.99
C ASP A 25 1.98 -14.89 -2.51
N LEU A 26 0.86 -14.47 -1.97
CA LEU A 26 0.43 -14.76 -0.61
C LEU A 26 -0.86 -15.58 -0.66
N LEU A 27 -0.75 -16.88 -0.41
CA LEU A 27 -1.91 -17.75 -0.26
C LEU A 27 -2.43 -17.65 1.18
N ALA A 28 -3.69 -17.30 1.31
CA ALA A 28 -4.33 -17.08 2.62
C ALA A 28 -5.27 -18.23 2.97
N PHE A 29 -5.04 -18.85 4.13
CA PHE A 29 -5.87 -19.92 4.67
C PHE A 29 -6.60 -19.47 5.92
N GLY A 30 -7.84 -19.96 6.08
CA GLY A 30 -8.69 -19.66 7.23
C GLY A 30 -9.67 -18.51 7.00
N VAL A 31 -10.53 -18.31 7.98
CA VAL A 31 -11.58 -17.28 7.96
C VAL A 31 -10.97 -15.87 7.92
N SER A 32 -11.58 -14.96 7.18
CA SER A 32 -11.19 -13.56 7.01
C SER A 32 -9.78 -13.34 6.43
N ALA A 33 -9.04 -14.39 6.12
CA ALA A 33 -7.67 -14.29 5.60
C ALA A 33 -7.65 -13.59 4.24
N ILE A 34 -6.63 -12.76 4.02
CA ILE A 34 -6.47 -11.99 2.79
C ILE A 34 -5.24 -12.49 2.05
N GLY A 35 -5.46 -13.00 0.83
CA GLY A 35 -4.42 -13.43 -0.10
C GLY A 35 -4.16 -12.41 -1.19
N LYS A 36 -2.99 -12.56 -1.83
CA LYS A 36 -2.59 -11.82 -3.03
C LYS A 36 -2.00 -12.81 -4.03
N VAL A 37 -2.59 -12.87 -5.21
CA VAL A 37 -2.07 -13.67 -6.33
C VAL A 37 -2.01 -12.78 -7.57
N GLY A 38 -0.80 -12.55 -8.07
CA GLY A 38 -0.58 -11.59 -9.14
C GLY A 38 -1.14 -10.20 -8.79
N PRO A 39 -1.96 -9.58 -9.66
CA PRO A 39 -2.59 -8.29 -9.42
C PRO A 39 -3.90 -8.39 -8.61
N THR A 40 -4.23 -9.56 -8.05
CA THR A 40 -5.53 -9.79 -7.39
C THR A 40 -5.37 -9.94 -5.89
N TYR A 41 -6.22 -9.25 -5.12
CA TYR A 41 -6.45 -9.54 -3.71
C TYR A 41 -7.78 -10.27 -3.54
N ALA A 42 -7.80 -11.27 -2.66
CA ALA A 42 -9.00 -12.01 -2.29
C ALA A 42 -9.10 -12.15 -0.76
N GLN A 43 -10.30 -12.03 -0.22
CA GLN A 43 -10.58 -12.24 1.20
C GLN A 43 -11.55 -13.39 1.37
N ASN A 44 -11.22 -14.32 2.26
CA ASN A 44 -12.08 -15.43 2.62
C ASN A 44 -13.28 -14.95 3.46
N VAL A 45 -14.33 -15.78 3.49
CA VAL A 45 -15.51 -15.61 4.35
C VAL A 45 -15.12 -15.48 5.82
N LYS A 46 -16.03 -14.92 6.64
CA LYS A 46 -15.68 -14.44 7.99
C LYS A 46 -16.05 -15.41 9.10
N THR A 47 -16.86 -16.42 8.84
CA THR A 47 -17.31 -17.39 9.81
C THR A 47 -16.77 -18.79 9.51
N LEU A 48 -16.58 -19.61 10.54
CA LEU A 48 -16.06 -20.97 10.40
C LEU A 48 -17.04 -21.88 9.65
N ASP A 49 -18.32 -21.80 9.99
CA ASP A 49 -19.35 -22.66 9.38
C ASP A 49 -19.39 -22.41 7.87
N GLU A 50 -19.55 -21.14 7.44
CA GLU A 50 -19.55 -20.78 6.03
C GLU A 50 -18.24 -21.16 5.32
N TYR A 51 -17.10 -21.04 6.00
CA TYR A 51 -15.79 -21.40 5.46
C TYR A 51 -15.72 -22.90 5.12
N TYR A 52 -16.12 -23.76 6.05
CA TYR A 52 -16.09 -25.20 5.85
C TYR A 52 -17.20 -25.68 4.91
N ASP A 53 -18.40 -25.12 4.98
CA ASP A 53 -19.49 -25.44 4.06
C ASP A 53 -19.08 -25.21 2.60
N ILE A 54 -18.36 -24.11 2.32
CA ILE A 54 -17.87 -23.84 0.96
C ILE A 54 -16.76 -24.81 0.56
N LEU A 55 -15.79 -25.09 1.46
CA LEU A 55 -14.71 -26.05 1.20
C LEU A 55 -15.23 -27.46 0.91
N ASP A 56 -16.25 -27.91 1.62
CA ASP A 56 -16.89 -29.23 1.42
C ASP A 56 -17.51 -29.36 0.03
N THR A 57 -17.83 -28.25 -0.62
CA THR A 57 -18.26 -28.24 -2.04
C THR A 57 -17.10 -28.25 -3.04
N GLY A 58 -15.85 -28.29 -2.58
CA GLY A 58 -14.63 -28.22 -3.42
C GLY A 58 -14.34 -26.83 -3.99
N ARG A 59 -14.92 -25.78 -3.43
CA ARG A 59 -14.75 -24.38 -3.87
C ARG A 59 -13.83 -23.60 -2.94
N LEU A 60 -13.20 -22.54 -3.46
CA LEU A 60 -12.45 -21.60 -2.64
C LEU A 60 -13.43 -20.72 -1.82
N PRO A 61 -13.21 -20.56 -0.51
CA PRO A 61 -14.12 -19.85 0.38
C PRO A 61 -13.94 -18.31 0.29
N VAL A 62 -13.89 -17.78 -0.92
CA VAL A 62 -13.69 -16.36 -1.19
C VAL A 62 -15.00 -15.60 -1.05
N LEU A 63 -15.02 -14.62 -0.15
CA LEU A 63 -16.13 -13.68 0.05
C LEU A 63 -16.11 -12.56 -1.00
N ARG A 64 -14.92 -11.99 -1.24
CA ARG A 64 -14.72 -10.86 -2.15
C ARG A 64 -13.28 -10.79 -2.63
N GLY A 65 -13.09 -10.11 -3.74
CA GLY A 65 -11.77 -9.82 -4.28
C GLY A 65 -11.75 -8.54 -5.08
N ILE A 66 -10.57 -8.09 -5.43
CA ILE A 66 -10.33 -6.95 -6.31
C ILE A 66 -9.15 -7.26 -7.21
N GLU A 67 -9.30 -7.00 -8.49
CA GLU A 67 -8.20 -6.96 -9.45
C GLU A 67 -7.66 -5.53 -9.50
N LEU A 68 -6.36 -5.38 -9.32
CA LEU A 68 -5.68 -4.09 -9.31
C LEU A 68 -5.50 -3.57 -10.74
N THR A 69 -5.86 -2.33 -10.95
CA THR A 69 -5.57 -1.61 -12.19
C THR A 69 -4.09 -1.22 -12.25
N PRO A 70 -3.56 -0.82 -13.43
CA PRO A 70 -2.20 -0.27 -13.53
C PRO A 70 -1.96 0.92 -12.57
N ASP A 71 -2.94 1.81 -12.37
CA ASP A 71 -2.85 2.90 -11.40
C ASP A 71 -2.78 2.40 -9.95
N ASP A 72 -3.51 1.32 -9.60
CA ASP A 72 -3.41 0.72 -8.28
C ASP A 72 -2.02 0.12 -8.03
N LEU A 73 -1.43 -0.53 -9.04
CA LEU A 73 -0.08 -1.09 -8.96
C LEU A 73 0.97 0.01 -8.80
N LEU A 74 0.85 1.09 -9.55
CA LEU A 74 1.69 2.29 -9.42
C LEU A 74 1.60 2.87 -8.00
N ARG A 75 0.40 3.15 -7.51
CA ARG A 75 0.18 3.70 -6.16
C ARG A 75 0.66 2.74 -5.07
N ARG A 76 0.46 1.44 -5.26
CA ARG A 76 0.97 0.42 -4.35
C ARG A 76 2.49 0.45 -4.25
N SER A 77 3.23 0.60 -5.37
CA SER A 77 4.69 0.67 -5.35
C SER A 77 5.18 1.88 -4.55
N ILE A 78 4.54 3.03 -4.69
CA ILE A 78 4.82 4.25 -3.93
C ILE A 78 4.55 4.05 -2.43
N ILE A 79 3.36 3.52 -2.09
CA ILE A 79 2.96 3.25 -0.70
C ILE A 79 3.94 2.27 -0.04
N GLN A 80 4.36 1.21 -0.75
CA GLN A 80 5.33 0.24 -0.25
C GLN A 80 6.69 0.88 0.01
N ALA A 81 7.20 1.71 -0.91
CA ALA A 81 8.47 2.40 -0.74
C ALA A 81 8.46 3.28 0.53
N LEU A 82 7.46 4.14 0.67
CA LEU A 82 7.32 5.02 1.84
C LEU A 82 7.18 4.23 3.14
N MET A 83 6.31 3.20 3.17
CA MET A 83 6.04 2.40 4.37
C MET A 83 7.23 1.55 4.81
N CYS A 84 8.02 1.03 3.87
CA CYS A 84 9.10 0.09 4.17
C CYS A 84 10.47 0.76 4.27
N HIS A 85 10.69 1.84 3.50
CA HIS A 85 12.02 2.44 3.37
C HIS A 85 12.08 3.89 3.85
N PHE A 86 10.93 4.55 4.09
CA PHE A 86 10.83 5.97 4.45
C PHE A 86 11.36 6.92 3.37
N GLU A 87 11.54 6.42 2.16
CA GLU A 87 12.01 7.18 1.00
C GLU A 87 11.39 6.62 -0.28
N LEU A 88 11.26 7.48 -1.28
CA LEU A 88 10.76 7.17 -2.60
C LEU A 88 11.63 7.86 -3.64
N SER A 89 12.23 7.09 -4.55
CA SER A 89 12.88 7.63 -5.75
C SER A 89 11.83 7.97 -6.80
N ILE A 90 11.73 9.24 -7.16
CA ILE A 90 10.81 9.74 -8.20
C ILE A 90 11.21 9.13 -9.54
N GLU A 91 12.49 9.20 -9.91
CA GLU A 91 13.02 8.65 -11.15
C GLU A 91 12.70 7.16 -11.31
N SER A 92 12.86 6.37 -10.22
CA SER A 92 12.54 4.93 -10.27
C SER A 92 11.07 4.67 -10.60
N ILE A 93 10.16 5.49 -10.09
CA ILE A 93 8.72 5.39 -10.39
C ILE A 93 8.44 5.81 -11.83
N GLU A 94 9.04 6.91 -12.30
CA GLU A 94 8.87 7.40 -13.66
C GLU A 94 9.32 6.38 -14.70
N ILE A 95 10.50 5.76 -14.48
CA ILE A 95 11.03 4.72 -15.37
C ILE A 95 10.16 3.46 -15.35
N ALA A 96 9.78 3.00 -14.14
CA ALA A 96 9.03 1.75 -14.00
C ALA A 96 7.61 1.83 -14.58
N HIS A 97 6.98 3.01 -14.53
CA HIS A 97 5.58 3.18 -14.91
C HIS A 97 5.36 4.08 -16.12
N LEU A 98 6.44 4.62 -16.72
CA LEU A 98 6.41 5.49 -17.91
C LEU A 98 5.49 6.71 -17.74
N ILE A 99 5.61 7.38 -16.61
CA ILE A 99 4.84 8.59 -16.26
C ILE A 99 5.76 9.78 -15.99
N ASP A 100 5.24 10.99 -16.04
CA ASP A 100 5.81 12.17 -15.39
C ASP A 100 5.20 12.30 -13.99
N PHE A 101 6.00 12.11 -12.95
CA PHE A 101 5.53 12.03 -11.57
C PHE A 101 4.87 13.32 -11.10
N LYS A 102 5.45 14.47 -11.44
CA LYS A 102 4.96 15.78 -11.00
C LYS A 102 3.58 16.10 -11.60
N THR A 103 3.38 15.74 -12.86
CA THR A 103 2.10 15.94 -13.53
C THR A 103 1.05 14.94 -13.05
N TYR A 104 1.43 13.65 -12.96
CA TYR A 104 0.51 12.57 -12.59
C TYR A 104 0.00 12.70 -11.15
N PHE A 105 0.87 13.07 -10.21
CA PHE A 105 0.57 13.19 -8.78
C PHE A 105 0.51 14.64 -8.29
N ALA A 106 0.13 15.59 -9.16
CA ALA A 106 0.10 17.01 -8.79
C ALA A 106 -0.74 17.31 -7.53
N SER A 107 -1.88 16.65 -7.38
CA SER A 107 -2.76 16.80 -6.20
C SER A 107 -2.18 16.18 -4.94
N GLU A 108 -1.54 15.02 -5.07
CA GLU A 108 -0.86 14.33 -3.97
C GLU A 108 0.35 15.13 -3.48
N ILE A 109 1.12 15.67 -4.41
CA ILE A 109 2.26 16.55 -4.09
C ILE A 109 1.80 17.80 -3.34
N ALA A 110 0.68 18.41 -3.73
CA ALA A 110 0.12 19.55 -3.01
C ALA A 110 -0.21 19.20 -1.55
N ASP A 111 -0.85 18.05 -1.30
CA ASP A 111 -1.14 17.56 0.06
C ASP A 111 0.15 17.28 0.85
N LEU A 112 1.16 16.69 0.21
CA LEU A 112 2.44 16.40 0.85
C LEU A 112 3.23 17.67 1.20
N ARG A 113 3.11 18.76 0.41
CA ARG A 113 3.74 20.04 0.73
C ARG A 113 3.27 20.64 2.06
N ASP A 114 2.04 20.40 2.46
CA ASP A 114 1.56 20.83 3.77
C ASP A 114 2.18 20.00 4.90
N MET A 115 2.39 18.70 4.68
CA MET A 115 3.12 17.84 5.62
C MET A 115 4.62 18.18 5.69
N GLU A 116 5.22 18.61 4.57
CA GLU A 116 6.60 19.11 4.51
C GLU A 116 6.79 20.37 5.35
N LYS A 117 5.86 21.34 5.26
CA LYS A 117 5.86 22.53 6.13
C LYS A 117 5.80 22.16 7.62
N GLY A 118 5.13 21.04 7.92
CA GLY A 118 5.09 20.47 9.27
C GLY A 118 6.35 19.70 9.69
N GLY A 119 7.38 19.60 8.83
CA GLY A 119 8.64 18.92 9.13
C GLY A 119 8.53 17.38 9.16
N LEU A 120 7.50 16.81 8.52
CA LEU A 120 7.30 15.36 8.52
C LEU A 120 8.06 14.65 7.39
N LEU A 121 8.28 15.35 6.28
CA LEU A 121 8.96 14.83 5.10
C LEU A 121 9.70 15.97 4.38
N GLN A 122 10.50 15.62 3.40
CA GLN A 122 11.15 16.53 2.47
C GLN A 122 10.90 16.04 1.05
N ILE A 123 10.60 16.97 0.13
CA ILE A 123 10.43 16.70 -1.29
C ILE A 123 11.46 17.51 -2.07
N ASP A 124 12.33 16.83 -2.80
CA ASP A 124 13.21 17.44 -3.76
C ASP A 124 12.89 16.96 -5.21
N GLU A 125 13.80 17.18 -6.14
CA GLU A 125 13.58 16.79 -7.54
C GLU A 125 13.64 15.29 -7.78
N GLN A 126 14.35 14.56 -6.95
CA GLN A 126 14.65 13.13 -7.11
C GLN A 126 14.00 12.25 -6.06
N TRP A 127 13.71 12.81 -4.86
CA TRP A 127 13.29 12.01 -3.72
C TRP A 127 12.12 12.63 -2.95
N ILE A 128 11.31 11.76 -2.37
CA ILE A 128 10.43 12.08 -1.25
C ILE A 128 10.98 11.31 -0.04
N THR A 129 11.47 12.02 0.97
CA THR A 129 12.10 11.44 2.15
C THR A 129 11.29 11.72 3.41
N VAL A 130 10.89 10.69 4.14
CA VAL A 130 10.20 10.82 5.43
C VAL A 130 11.22 11.11 6.52
N LEU A 131 11.12 12.29 7.12
CA LEU A 131 12.00 12.73 8.19
C LEU A 131 11.75 11.97 9.50
N PRO A 132 12.68 11.96 10.47
CA PRO A 132 12.51 11.25 11.74
C PRO A 132 11.18 11.58 12.44
N ALA A 133 10.74 12.83 12.45
CA ALA A 133 9.45 13.25 13.01
C ALA A 133 8.24 12.64 12.28
N GLY A 134 8.36 12.41 10.97
CA GLY A 134 7.29 11.82 10.15
C GLY A 134 7.19 10.28 10.24
N ARG A 135 8.20 9.58 10.76
CA ARG A 135 8.22 8.10 10.76
C ARG A 135 7.06 7.49 11.52
N MET A 136 6.65 8.10 12.63
CA MET A 136 5.48 7.65 13.38
C MET A 136 4.17 7.90 12.63
N LEU A 137 4.17 8.83 11.69
CA LEU A 137 3.04 9.23 10.86
C LEU A 137 3.16 8.74 9.41
N VAL A 138 4.11 7.83 9.12
CA VAL A 138 4.38 7.35 7.75
C VAL A 138 3.13 6.77 7.07
N ARG A 139 2.23 6.15 7.83
CA ARG A 139 0.96 5.67 7.31
C ARG A 139 0.10 6.83 6.78
N ALA A 140 0.01 7.94 7.49
CA ALA A 140 -0.74 9.11 7.04
C ALA A 140 -0.13 9.73 5.77
N ILE A 141 1.21 9.76 5.69
CA ILE A 141 1.93 10.21 4.50
C ILE A 141 1.63 9.28 3.30
N ALA A 142 1.77 7.97 3.49
CA ALA A 142 1.49 6.99 2.44
C ALA A 142 0.03 6.98 1.97
N MET A 143 -0.93 7.24 2.88
CA MET A 143 -2.37 7.33 2.58
C MET A 143 -2.73 8.46 1.62
N VAL A 144 -1.85 9.46 1.41
CA VAL A 144 -2.05 10.50 0.40
C VAL A 144 -2.16 9.89 -1.00
N PHE A 145 -1.44 8.80 -1.26
CA PHE A 145 -1.45 8.08 -2.53
C PHE A 145 -2.58 7.05 -2.67
N ASP A 146 -3.39 6.83 -1.62
CA ASP A 146 -4.54 5.91 -1.69
C ASP A 146 -5.76 6.60 -2.32
N ARG A 147 -6.02 6.29 -3.60
CA ARG A 147 -7.13 6.89 -4.34
C ARG A 147 -8.50 6.53 -3.78
N TYR A 148 -8.66 5.35 -3.19
CA TYR A 148 -9.92 4.91 -2.60
C TYR A 148 -10.25 5.72 -1.35
N LEU A 149 -9.25 6.00 -0.52
CA LEU A 149 -9.42 6.88 0.65
C LEU A 149 -9.68 8.34 0.25
N ARG A 150 -9.09 8.82 -0.86
CA ARG A 150 -9.40 10.17 -1.38
C ARG A 150 -10.86 10.26 -1.81
N SER A 151 -11.33 9.32 -2.63
CA SER A 151 -12.72 9.31 -3.11
C SER A 151 -13.75 9.19 -1.97
N ASP A 152 -13.40 8.49 -0.90
CA ASP A 152 -14.26 8.32 0.26
C ASP A 152 -14.24 9.53 1.22
N ARG A 153 -13.13 10.28 1.29
CA ARG A 153 -13.10 11.59 1.98
C ARG A 153 -14.11 12.57 1.38
N GLU A 154 -14.24 12.55 0.06
CA GLU A 154 -15.26 13.34 -0.65
C GLU A 154 -16.68 12.85 -0.35
N ARG A 155 -16.87 11.59 0.02
CA ARG A 155 -18.18 10.97 0.31
C ARG A 155 -18.59 10.99 1.79
N THR A 156 -17.84 11.65 2.67
CA THR A 156 -18.15 11.82 4.11
C THR A 156 -18.39 10.53 4.91
N ARG A 157 -17.77 9.40 4.54
CA ARG A 157 -18.03 8.07 5.14
C ARG A 157 -16.96 7.53 6.09
N TYR A 158 -15.92 8.28 6.42
CA TYR A 158 -14.95 7.83 7.40
C TYR A 158 -15.20 8.44 8.77
N SER A 159 -15.41 7.56 9.75
CA SER A 159 -15.17 7.94 11.15
C SER A 159 -13.74 8.48 11.24
N LYS A 160 -13.60 9.68 11.78
CA LYS A 160 -12.30 10.28 12.08
C LYS A 160 -11.51 9.27 12.91
N VAL A 161 -10.51 8.64 12.31
CA VAL A 161 -9.50 7.91 13.07
C VAL A 161 -8.64 8.99 13.71
N ILE A 162 -8.85 9.19 14.98
CA ILE A 162 -8.03 10.01 15.85
C ILE A 162 -6.66 9.37 15.95
#